data_9ca549c00c7ce17f999f4f49be24d90e
#
_entry.id   9ca549c00c7ce17f999f4f49be24d90e
#
_cell.length_a   1.000
_cell.length_b   1.000
_cell.length_c   1.000
_cell.angle_alpha   90.00
_cell.angle_beta   90.00
_cell.angle_gamma   90.00
#
_symmetry.space_group_name_H-M   'P 1'
#
loop_
_entity.id
_entity.type
_entity.pdbx_description
1 polymer ?
#
loop_
_entity_poly.entity_id
_entity_poly.type
_entity_poly.pdbx_seq_one_letter_code
_entity_poly.pdbx_strand_id
1 'polypeptide(L)'
;LKLNNILTLLVVLLLSSNLYGHCQVPCGIYDDAVRIVQIEEDISTIRKAMSMIKGFSGKTDPQSVNQMIRWINTKEEHATKIQETVSSYFLAQRIKPKKKGESGRQVYVNQTLLLQQLIVAAMKCKQNVDQSKCDAASDLVVEFSVSYFDEHGMKHLKFRLSIL
;
A
#
# COMPACT_ATOMS: atom_id res chain seq x y z
N LEU A 1 18.75 45.72 24.23
CA LEU A 1 17.51 45.11 23.69
C LEU A 1 16.32 45.80 24.40
N LYS A 2 15.35 46.35 23.65
CA LYS A 2 14.16 46.97 24.27
C LYS A 2 13.29 45.86 24.88
N LEU A 3 12.72 46.09 26.06
CA LEU A 3 11.91 45.15 26.82
C LEU A 3 10.80 44.52 25.95
N ASN A 4 10.20 45.30 25.04
CA ASN A 4 9.19 44.83 24.09
C ASN A 4 9.73 43.73 23.17
N ASN A 5 11.00 43.78 22.72
CA ASN A 5 11.59 42.72 21.85
C ASN A 5 11.82 41.41 22.58
N ILE A 6 12.17 41.51 23.89
CA ILE A 6 12.32 40.31 24.73
C ILE A 6 10.97 39.66 24.99
N LEU A 7 9.94 40.45 25.27
CA LEU A 7 8.58 39.97 25.49
C LEU A 7 8.00 39.32 24.22
N THR A 8 8.23 39.91 23.05
CA THR A 8 7.82 39.32 21.76
C THR A 8 8.53 38.01 21.48
N LEU A 9 9.83 37.91 21.75
CA LEU A 9 10.58 36.66 21.58
C LEU A 9 10.10 35.57 22.52
N LEU A 10 9.74 35.92 23.76
CA LEU A 10 9.21 34.96 24.75
C LEU A 10 7.82 34.46 24.34
N VAL A 11 6.96 35.34 23.81
CA VAL A 11 5.62 34.94 23.30
C VAL A 11 5.74 34.03 22.08
N VAL A 12 6.67 34.31 21.15
CA VAL A 12 6.90 33.44 19.98
C VAL A 12 7.44 32.05 20.39
N LEU A 13 8.30 32.00 21.41
CA LEU A 13 8.81 30.75 21.97
C LEU A 13 7.72 29.91 22.69
N LEU A 14 6.76 30.61 23.35
CA LEU A 14 5.65 29.94 24.04
C LEU A 14 4.53 29.48 23.08
N LEU A 15 4.46 30.07 21.87
CA LEU A 15 3.53 29.66 20.81
C LEU A 15 4.09 28.54 19.91
N SER A 16 5.32 28.09 20.13
CA SER A 16 5.83 26.86 19.53
C SER A 16 5.14 25.66 20.18
N SER A 17 3.83 25.52 19.93
CA SER A 17 3.10 24.29 20.19
C SER A 17 3.82 23.13 19.50
N ASN A 18 3.98 22.01 20.21
CA ASN A 18 4.53 20.79 19.69
C ASN A 18 3.86 20.44 18.35
N LEU A 19 4.52 20.75 17.25
CA LEU A 19 4.15 20.25 15.93
C LEU A 19 4.40 18.74 15.92
N TYR A 20 3.41 17.98 16.35
CA TYR A 20 3.39 16.55 16.11
C TYR A 20 3.27 16.38 14.60
N GLY A 21 4.38 16.10 13.96
CA GLY A 21 4.40 15.70 12.56
C GLY A 21 3.61 14.41 12.39
N HIS A 22 2.44 14.49 11.77
CA HIS A 22 1.72 13.32 11.32
C HIS A 22 2.40 12.78 10.08
N CYS A 23 2.74 11.49 10.07
CA CYS A 23 3.40 10.84 8.93
C CYS A 23 2.55 10.88 7.68
N GLN A 24 1.22 10.78 7.80
CA GLN A 24 0.22 11.07 6.74
C GLN A 24 -1.13 11.39 7.37
N VAL A 25 -1.83 12.37 6.84
CA VAL A 25 -3.19 12.73 7.24
C VAL A 25 -4.17 12.06 6.27
N PRO A 26 -5.27 11.48 6.76
CA PRO A 26 -5.75 11.35 8.14
C PRO A 26 -5.27 10.05 8.81
N CYS A 27 -4.38 10.15 9.76
CA CYS A 27 -3.91 9.01 10.55
C CYS A 27 -5.04 8.46 11.43
N GLY A 28 -5.34 7.15 11.31
CA GLY A 28 -6.33 6.46 12.14
C GLY A 28 -7.81 6.57 11.72
N ILE A 29 -8.12 7.30 10.63
CA ILE A 29 -9.49 7.44 10.11
C ILE A 29 -9.82 6.39 9.04
N TYR A 30 -8.82 5.81 8.39
CA TYR A 30 -9.03 4.85 7.32
C TYR A 30 -9.38 3.44 7.83
N ASP A 31 -10.27 2.78 7.10
CA ASP A 31 -10.61 1.37 7.28
C ASP A 31 -9.51 0.49 6.64
N ASP A 32 -8.83 -0.30 7.46
CA ASP A 32 -7.73 -1.17 7.03
C ASP A 32 -8.21 -2.24 6.04
N ALA A 33 -9.44 -2.75 6.20
CA ALA A 33 -10.04 -3.70 5.28
C ALA A 33 -10.24 -3.09 3.88
N VAL A 34 -10.63 -1.82 3.79
CA VAL A 34 -10.75 -1.10 2.51
C VAL A 34 -9.39 -1.00 1.81
N ARG A 35 -8.30 -0.85 2.55
CA ARG A 35 -6.94 -0.83 1.96
C ARG A 35 -6.55 -2.18 1.36
N ILE A 36 -6.91 -3.28 2.01
CA ILE A 36 -6.72 -4.63 1.47
C ILE A 36 -7.55 -4.82 0.20
N VAL A 37 -8.82 -4.42 0.22
CA VAL A 37 -9.71 -4.47 -0.95
C VAL A 37 -9.12 -3.68 -2.13
N GLN A 38 -8.59 -2.48 -1.89
CA GLN A 38 -7.95 -1.67 -2.93
C GLN A 38 -6.70 -2.34 -3.52
N ILE A 39 -5.89 -3.02 -2.70
CA ILE A 39 -4.75 -3.81 -3.19
C ILE A 39 -5.23 -4.95 -4.10
N GLU A 40 -6.30 -5.66 -3.74
CA GLU A 40 -6.86 -6.73 -4.57
C GLU A 40 -7.46 -6.20 -5.89
N GLU A 41 -8.11 -5.04 -5.87
CA GLU A 41 -8.56 -4.35 -7.09
C GLU A 41 -7.39 -3.96 -8.00
N ASP A 42 -6.30 -3.45 -7.41
CA ASP A 42 -5.07 -3.12 -8.13
C ASP A 42 -4.47 -4.38 -8.78
N ILE A 43 -4.38 -5.50 -8.05
CA ILE A 43 -3.89 -6.78 -8.58
C ILE A 43 -4.79 -7.27 -9.73
N SER A 44 -6.11 -7.20 -9.58
CA SER A 44 -7.07 -7.56 -10.62
C SER A 44 -6.91 -6.71 -11.88
N THR A 45 -6.70 -5.41 -11.72
CA THR A 45 -6.45 -4.47 -12.82
C THR A 45 -5.13 -4.79 -13.53
N ILE A 46 -4.06 -5.09 -12.78
CA ILE A 46 -2.77 -5.54 -13.33
C ILE A 46 -2.96 -6.83 -14.13
N ARG A 47 -3.69 -7.80 -13.63
CA ARG A 47 -4.00 -9.07 -14.31
C ARG A 47 -4.70 -8.83 -15.65
N LYS A 48 -5.72 -7.95 -15.66
CA LYS A 48 -6.41 -7.53 -16.88
C LYS A 48 -5.45 -6.84 -17.84
N ALA A 49 -4.62 -5.93 -17.36
CA ALA A 49 -3.64 -5.22 -18.19
C ALA A 49 -2.65 -6.19 -18.84
N MET A 50 -2.14 -7.18 -18.10
CA MET A 50 -1.26 -8.25 -18.65
C MET A 50 -1.95 -9.03 -19.79
N SER A 51 -3.23 -9.39 -19.63
CA SER A 51 -4.02 -10.05 -20.70
C SER A 51 -4.15 -9.16 -21.92
N MET A 52 -4.44 -7.88 -21.74
CA MET A 52 -4.59 -6.93 -22.85
C MET A 52 -3.28 -6.71 -23.58
N ILE A 53 -2.15 -6.58 -22.87
CA ILE A 53 -0.81 -6.46 -23.47
C ILE A 53 -0.51 -7.70 -24.34
N LYS A 54 -0.78 -8.90 -23.85
CA LYS A 54 -0.63 -10.14 -24.64
C LYS A 54 -1.53 -10.15 -25.88
N GLY A 55 -2.77 -9.67 -25.75
CA GLY A 55 -3.73 -9.60 -26.88
C GLY A 55 -3.35 -8.58 -27.96
N PHE A 56 -2.51 -7.60 -27.65
CA PHE A 56 -1.95 -6.63 -28.60
C PHE A 56 -0.57 -7.01 -29.12
N SER A 57 0.04 -8.09 -28.61
CA SER A 57 1.37 -8.53 -29.03
C SER A 57 1.40 -8.82 -30.54
N GLY A 58 2.41 -8.28 -31.21
CA GLY A 58 2.60 -8.42 -32.66
C GLY A 58 1.71 -7.50 -33.53
N LYS A 59 0.79 -6.75 -32.96
CA LYS A 59 0.00 -5.75 -33.70
C LYS A 59 0.81 -4.45 -33.84
N THR A 60 0.90 -3.93 -35.08
CA THR A 60 1.73 -2.76 -35.43
C THR A 60 0.92 -1.56 -35.92
N ASP A 61 -0.39 -1.70 -36.06
CA ASP A 61 -1.25 -0.57 -36.43
C ASP A 61 -1.29 0.48 -35.29
N PRO A 62 -1.40 1.78 -35.62
CA PRO A 62 -1.29 2.86 -34.65
C PRO A 62 -2.27 2.75 -33.46
N GLN A 63 -3.49 2.24 -33.72
CA GLN A 63 -4.52 2.11 -32.66
C GLN A 63 -4.14 0.99 -31.70
N SER A 64 -3.70 -0.16 -32.18
CA SER A 64 -3.26 -1.28 -31.32
C SER A 64 -2.06 -0.91 -30.48
N VAL A 65 -1.06 -0.22 -31.08
CA VAL A 65 0.13 0.28 -30.36
C VAL A 65 -0.28 1.27 -29.26
N ASN A 66 -1.17 2.22 -29.59
CA ASN A 66 -1.68 3.18 -28.60
C ASN A 66 -2.37 2.47 -27.42
N GLN A 67 -3.22 1.46 -27.70
CA GLN A 67 -3.89 0.70 -26.62
C GLN A 67 -2.90 -0.12 -25.79
N MET A 68 -1.92 -0.75 -26.40
CA MET A 68 -0.88 -1.50 -25.71
C MET A 68 -0.10 -0.61 -24.73
N ILE A 69 0.31 0.58 -25.16
CA ILE A 69 1.02 1.55 -24.30
C ILE A 69 0.15 1.95 -23.10
N ARG A 70 -1.15 2.21 -23.31
CA ARG A 70 -2.07 2.55 -22.22
C ARG A 70 -2.18 1.42 -21.19
N TRP A 71 -2.28 0.17 -21.63
CA TRP A 71 -2.33 -0.97 -20.73
C TRP A 71 -1.01 -1.22 -19.99
N ILE A 72 0.14 -0.96 -20.63
CA ILE A 72 1.43 -0.97 -19.96
C ILE A 72 1.45 0.07 -18.83
N ASN A 73 1.06 1.31 -19.11
CA ASN A 73 1.02 2.38 -18.10
C ASN A 73 0.04 2.05 -16.96
N THR A 74 -1.13 1.51 -17.26
CA THR A 74 -2.09 1.05 -16.25
C THR A 74 -1.46 0.00 -15.33
N LYS A 75 -0.78 -1.00 -15.91
CA LYS A 75 -0.07 -2.04 -15.14
C LYS A 75 0.98 -1.45 -14.19
N GLU A 76 1.80 -0.53 -14.69
CA GLU A 76 2.84 0.16 -13.91
C GLU A 76 2.24 1.00 -12.77
N GLU A 77 1.19 1.78 -13.06
CA GLU A 77 0.51 2.64 -12.09
C GLU A 77 -0.10 1.84 -10.95
N HIS A 78 -0.87 0.79 -11.26
CA HIS A 78 -1.54 -0.02 -10.23
C HIS A 78 -0.53 -0.79 -9.37
N ALA A 79 0.57 -1.29 -9.93
CA ALA A 79 1.63 -1.90 -9.15
C ALA A 79 2.36 -0.86 -8.25
N THR A 80 2.47 0.39 -8.69
CA THR A 80 2.99 1.49 -7.85
C THR A 80 2.04 1.78 -6.69
N LYS A 81 0.71 1.83 -6.92
CA LYS A 81 -0.29 2.03 -5.85
C LYS A 81 -0.20 0.97 -4.76
N ILE A 82 0.00 -0.30 -5.13
CA ILE A 82 0.24 -1.38 -4.16
C ILE A 82 1.48 -1.06 -3.31
N GLN A 83 2.61 -0.72 -3.94
CA GLN A 83 3.85 -0.40 -3.23
C GLN A 83 3.68 0.80 -2.28
N GLU A 84 2.99 1.84 -2.71
CA GLU A 84 2.70 3.03 -1.90
C GLU A 84 1.78 2.71 -0.72
N THR A 85 0.70 1.96 -0.94
CA THR A 85 -0.22 1.55 0.12
C THR A 85 0.50 0.70 1.16
N VAL A 86 1.31 -0.26 0.73
CA VAL A 86 2.07 -1.13 1.63
C VAL A 86 3.10 -0.34 2.44
N SER A 87 3.89 0.51 1.79
CA SER A 87 4.97 1.25 2.46
C SER A 87 4.45 2.37 3.34
N SER A 88 3.58 3.22 2.82
CA SER A 88 3.14 4.46 3.48
C SER A 88 2.01 4.22 4.48
N TYR A 89 1.12 3.26 4.22
CA TYR A 89 0.01 2.98 5.10
C TYR A 89 0.32 1.84 6.09
N PHE A 90 0.59 0.62 5.60
CA PHE A 90 0.80 -0.51 6.51
C PHE A 90 2.12 -0.41 7.26
N LEU A 91 3.25 -0.40 6.58
CA LEU A 91 4.57 -0.41 7.23
C LEU A 91 4.83 0.83 8.08
N ALA A 92 4.51 2.03 7.57
CA ALA A 92 4.81 3.27 8.28
C ALA A 92 3.83 3.57 9.43
N GLN A 93 2.56 3.15 9.33
CA GLN A 93 1.53 3.58 10.27
C GLN A 93 0.89 2.46 11.09
N ARG A 94 0.70 1.25 10.51
CA ARG A 94 -0.04 0.16 11.16
C ARG A 94 0.84 -0.85 11.85
N ILE A 95 1.98 -1.21 11.25
CA ILE A 95 2.90 -2.19 11.81
C ILE A 95 3.82 -1.50 12.82
N LYS A 96 3.56 -1.71 14.11
CA LYS A 96 4.34 -1.07 15.17
C LYS A 96 5.60 -1.87 15.50
N PRO A 97 6.79 -1.23 15.44
CA PRO A 97 8.06 -1.89 15.76
C PRO A 97 8.06 -2.51 17.16
N LYS A 98 8.63 -3.71 17.29
CA LYS A 98 8.81 -4.44 18.53
C LYS A 98 10.29 -4.77 18.75
N LYS A 99 10.81 -4.51 19.96
CA LYS A 99 12.19 -4.85 20.32
C LYS A 99 12.35 -6.37 20.53
N LYS A 100 13.59 -6.84 20.48
CA LYS A 100 13.90 -8.24 20.82
C LYS A 100 13.46 -8.54 22.26
N GLY A 101 12.72 -9.64 22.43
CA GLY A 101 12.16 -10.05 23.74
C GLY A 101 10.79 -9.47 24.08
N GLU A 102 10.27 -8.49 23.34
CA GLU A 102 8.91 -7.99 23.56
C GLU A 102 7.84 -8.99 23.09
N SER A 103 6.72 -9.03 23.80
CA SER A 103 5.52 -9.79 23.39
C SER A 103 5.04 -9.33 22.02
N GLY A 104 4.65 -10.28 21.15
CA GLY A 104 4.19 -10.01 19.79
C GLY A 104 5.31 -9.72 18.77
N ARG A 105 6.60 -9.82 19.16
CA ARG A 105 7.71 -9.60 18.22
C ARG A 105 7.67 -10.53 17.02
N GLN A 106 7.34 -11.80 17.19
CA GLN A 106 7.27 -12.75 16.08
C GLN A 106 6.18 -12.36 15.06
N VAL A 107 5.03 -11.91 15.54
CA VAL A 107 3.94 -11.42 14.69
C VAL A 107 4.39 -10.17 13.92
N TYR A 108 5.01 -9.20 14.61
CA TYR A 108 5.59 -8.01 13.98
C TYR A 108 6.58 -8.37 12.86
N VAL A 109 7.51 -9.28 13.12
CA VAL A 109 8.52 -9.71 12.13
C VAL A 109 7.83 -10.36 10.93
N ASN A 110 6.89 -11.29 11.17
CA ASN A 110 6.17 -11.98 10.11
C ASN A 110 5.38 -10.99 9.24
N GLN A 111 4.61 -10.10 9.83
CA GLN A 111 3.85 -9.08 9.11
C GLN A 111 4.77 -8.15 8.29
N THR A 112 5.89 -7.75 8.85
CA THR A 112 6.88 -6.90 8.14
C THR A 112 7.47 -7.62 6.93
N LEU A 113 7.81 -8.92 7.06
CA LEU A 113 8.34 -9.72 5.96
C LEU A 113 7.30 -9.94 4.86
N LEU A 114 6.06 -10.24 5.21
CA LEU A 114 4.96 -10.40 4.23
C LEU A 114 4.74 -9.12 3.43
N LEU A 115 4.72 -7.98 4.08
CA LEU A 115 4.55 -6.68 3.42
C LEU A 115 5.75 -6.34 2.52
N GLN A 116 6.99 -6.64 2.97
CA GLN A 116 8.18 -6.46 2.14
C GLN A 116 8.13 -7.38 0.89
N GLN A 117 7.72 -8.63 1.05
CA GLN A 117 7.53 -9.55 -0.07
C GLN A 117 6.45 -9.07 -1.03
N LEU A 118 5.36 -8.48 -0.54
CA LEU A 118 4.30 -7.90 -1.37
C LEU A 118 4.80 -6.72 -2.20
N ILE A 119 5.66 -5.84 -1.65
CA ILE A 119 6.34 -4.78 -2.42
C ILE A 119 7.16 -5.38 -3.58
N VAL A 120 7.89 -6.46 -3.30
CA VAL A 120 8.70 -7.17 -4.33
C VAL A 120 7.78 -7.87 -5.35
N ALA A 121 6.66 -8.46 -4.93
CA ALA A 121 5.69 -9.07 -5.83
C ALA A 121 5.07 -8.05 -6.78
N ALA A 122 4.71 -6.86 -6.29
CA ALA A 122 4.24 -5.75 -7.11
C ALA A 122 5.31 -5.29 -8.13
N MET A 123 6.58 -5.23 -7.73
CA MET A 123 7.69 -4.98 -8.68
C MET A 123 7.77 -6.07 -9.76
N LYS A 124 7.62 -7.35 -9.39
CA LYS A 124 7.60 -8.44 -10.38
C LYS A 124 6.42 -8.33 -11.34
N CYS A 125 5.27 -7.84 -10.90
CA CYS A 125 4.14 -7.54 -11.77
C CYS A 125 4.45 -6.44 -12.79
N LYS A 126 5.23 -5.41 -12.43
CA LYS A 126 5.72 -4.40 -13.41
C LYS A 126 6.58 -5.05 -14.49
N GLN A 127 7.51 -5.91 -14.10
CA GLN A 127 8.53 -6.49 -14.97
C GLN A 127 8.04 -7.64 -15.86
N ASN A 128 6.80 -8.11 -15.68
CA ASN A 128 6.29 -9.30 -16.35
C ASN A 128 4.91 -9.07 -16.96
N VAL A 129 4.53 -9.99 -17.85
CA VAL A 129 3.16 -10.19 -18.33
C VAL A 129 2.62 -11.58 -17.98
N ASP A 130 3.31 -12.31 -17.10
CA ASP A 130 2.91 -13.61 -16.57
C ASP A 130 1.97 -13.41 -15.37
N GLN A 131 0.73 -13.89 -15.49
CA GLN A 131 -0.30 -13.73 -14.47
C GLN A 131 0.03 -14.45 -13.16
N SER A 132 0.91 -15.45 -13.16
CA SER A 132 1.38 -16.09 -11.93
C SER A 132 2.02 -15.08 -10.93
N LYS A 133 2.49 -13.94 -11.40
CA LYS A 133 3.00 -12.88 -10.53
C LYS A 133 1.88 -12.17 -9.76
N CYS A 134 0.70 -12.06 -10.38
CA CYS A 134 -0.49 -11.58 -9.69
C CYS A 134 -1.02 -12.61 -8.67
N ASP A 135 -0.97 -13.91 -9.01
CA ASP A 135 -1.36 -14.97 -8.07
C ASP A 135 -0.48 -14.92 -6.82
N ALA A 136 0.84 -14.86 -6.98
CA ALA A 136 1.78 -14.73 -5.87
C ALA A 136 1.57 -13.44 -5.03
N ALA A 137 1.15 -12.34 -5.65
CA ALA A 137 0.82 -11.11 -4.92
C ALA A 137 -0.47 -11.28 -4.10
N SER A 138 -1.54 -11.85 -4.67
CA SER A 138 -2.79 -12.14 -3.95
C SER A 138 -2.59 -13.12 -2.79
N ASP A 139 -1.79 -14.17 -2.97
CA ASP A 139 -1.46 -15.11 -1.89
C ASP A 139 -0.82 -14.38 -0.69
N LEU A 140 0.12 -13.46 -0.96
CA LEU A 140 0.75 -12.64 0.10
C LEU A 140 -0.25 -11.70 0.79
N VAL A 141 -1.21 -11.15 0.06
CA VAL A 141 -2.29 -10.32 0.65
C VAL A 141 -3.14 -11.15 1.58
N VAL A 142 -3.50 -12.38 1.19
CA VAL A 142 -4.27 -13.32 2.03
C VAL A 142 -3.48 -13.69 3.29
N GLU A 143 -2.20 -14.09 3.17
CA GLU A 143 -1.36 -14.43 4.31
C GLU A 143 -1.20 -13.25 5.27
N PHE A 144 -0.96 -12.05 4.74
CA PHE A 144 -0.88 -10.84 5.56
C PHE A 144 -2.19 -10.58 6.28
N SER A 145 -3.33 -10.66 5.59
CA SER A 145 -4.65 -10.41 6.17
C SER A 145 -4.96 -11.36 7.33
N VAL A 146 -4.65 -12.66 7.17
CA VAL A 146 -4.81 -13.66 8.24
C VAL A 146 -3.93 -13.36 9.46
N SER A 147 -2.71 -12.85 9.24
CA SER A 147 -1.79 -12.48 10.32
C SER A 147 -2.15 -11.15 10.98
N TYR A 148 -2.87 -10.27 10.27
CA TYR A 148 -3.11 -8.88 10.67
C TYR A 148 -4.45 -8.68 11.37
N PHE A 149 -5.52 -9.22 10.82
CA PHE A 149 -6.87 -9.05 11.35
C PHE A 149 -7.19 -10.10 12.42
N ASP A 150 -7.91 -9.67 13.43
CA ASP A 150 -8.63 -10.56 14.33
C ASP A 150 -9.91 -11.14 13.66
N GLU A 151 -10.67 -11.95 14.37
CA GLU A 151 -11.89 -12.55 13.84
C GLU A 151 -12.91 -11.51 13.34
N HIS A 152 -13.08 -10.41 14.07
CA HIS A 152 -14.00 -9.33 13.70
C HIS A 152 -13.52 -8.62 12.44
N GLY A 153 -12.24 -8.27 12.38
CA GLY A 153 -11.62 -7.63 11.22
C GLY A 153 -11.67 -8.50 9.97
N MET A 154 -11.45 -9.83 10.09
CA MET A 154 -11.59 -10.78 8.99
C MET A 154 -13.03 -10.91 8.51
N LYS A 155 -14.01 -10.87 9.39
CA LYS A 155 -15.43 -10.84 9.02
C LYS A 155 -15.79 -9.58 8.26
N HIS A 156 -15.28 -8.43 8.70
CA HIS A 156 -15.46 -7.15 8.03
C HIS A 156 -14.80 -7.14 6.64
N LEU A 157 -13.55 -7.65 6.51
CA LEU A 157 -12.86 -7.78 5.23
C LEU A 157 -13.66 -8.66 4.24
N LYS A 158 -14.15 -9.83 4.69
CA LYS A 158 -14.97 -10.71 3.86
C LYS A 158 -16.26 -10.02 3.38
N PHE A 159 -16.91 -9.26 4.25
CA PHE A 159 -18.07 -8.45 3.87
C PHE A 159 -17.71 -7.43 2.78
N ARG A 160 -16.58 -6.71 2.94
CA ARG A 160 -16.12 -5.74 1.93
C ARG A 160 -15.83 -6.39 0.58
N LEU A 161 -15.18 -7.55 0.57
CA LEU A 161 -14.89 -8.31 -0.66
C LEU A 161 -16.14 -8.87 -1.35
N SER A 162 -17.23 -9.13 -0.59
CA SER A 162 -18.47 -9.69 -1.16
C SER A 162 -19.36 -8.67 -1.87
N ILE A 163 -19.07 -7.37 -1.71
CA ILE A 163 -19.85 -6.27 -2.34
C ILE A 163 -19.16 -5.68 -3.58
N LEU A 164 -17.99 -6.23 -3.98
CA LEU A 164 -17.30 -5.95 -5.23
C LEU A 164 -17.78 -6.89 -6.35
#